data_e553e6f2ed62602941a8185153117e53
#
_entry.id   e553e6f2ed62602941a8185153117e53
#
_cell.length_a   1.000
_cell.length_b   1.000
_cell.length_c   1.000
_cell.angle_alpha   90.00
_cell.angle_beta   90.00
_cell.angle_gamma   90.00
#
_symmetry.space_group_name_H-M   'P 1'
#
loop_
_entity.id
_entity.type
_entity.pdbx_description
1 polymer ?
#
loop_
_entity_poly.entity_id
_entity_poly.type
_entity_poly.pdbx_seq_one_letter_code
_entity_poly.pdbx_strand_id
1 'polypeptide(L)'
;MQPQGGCRKTYQAWAQRIPALELGQNLAITTPVVERQHPLLGWIWGPRPDHPELLRRQLNAHSEICLVERAAMGDRLVVVIHTGRPHQIRIHLAQIGSPLLGDPLYLAEQRIAQNATPGDGGYRLHAQQLSGLEHNGGQLNLTAPEPQDFNPSRTQSDARNRRGLG
;
A
#
# COMPACT_ATOMS: atom_id res chain seq x y z
N MET A 1 -5.04 23.79 -8.90
CA MET A 1 -6.49 23.86 -8.54
C MET A 1 -6.76 22.71 -7.59
N GLN A 2 -6.86 22.95 -6.28
CA GLN A 2 -7.20 21.91 -5.31
C GLN A 2 -8.69 21.59 -5.44
N PRO A 3 -9.10 20.31 -5.47
CA PRO A 3 -10.52 19.98 -5.42
C PRO A 3 -11.06 20.39 -4.06
N GLN A 4 -12.05 21.28 -4.08
CA GLN A 4 -12.79 21.70 -2.89
C GLN A 4 -13.47 20.47 -2.26
N GLY A 5 -13.28 20.26 -0.94
CA GLY A 5 -14.09 19.36 -0.14
C GLY A 5 -13.68 17.87 -0.13
N GLY A 6 -12.46 17.53 -0.47
CA GLY A 6 -12.00 16.12 -0.49
C GLY A 6 -11.33 15.68 0.82
N CYS A 7 -11.87 14.62 1.45
CA CYS A 7 -11.22 13.97 2.57
C CYS A 7 -9.84 13.41 2.15
N ARG A 8 -8.77 13.83 2.85
CA ARG A 8 -7.41 13.33 2.63
C ARG A 8 -7.16 12.09 3.47
N LYS A 9 -6.71 11.02 2.84
CA LYS A 9 -6.36 9.75 3.49
C LYS A 9 -4.87 9.53 3.41
N THR A 10 -4.23 9.43 4.57
CA THR A 10 -2.79 9.21 4.70
C THR A 10 -2.53 7.86 5.34
N TYR A 11 -1.61 7.10 4.78
CA TYR A 11 -1.21 5.78 5.23
C TYR A 11 0.29 5.76 5.52
N GLN A 12 0.69 4.85 6.38
CA GLN A 12 2.07 4.40 6.49
C GLN A 12 2.20 3.00 5.90
N ALA A 13 3.29 2.76 5.20
CA ALA A 13 3.56 1.49 4.55
C ALA A 13 5.02 1.10 4.71
N TRP A 14 5.29 -0.20 4.83
CA TRP A 14 6.59 -0.78 4.58
C TRP A 14 6.55 -1.55 3.27
N ALA A 15 7.42 -1.22 2.36
CA ALA A 15 7.52 -1.81 1.03
C ALA A 15 8.91 -2.40 0.79
N GLN A 16 9.04 -3.24 -0.20
CA GLN A 16 10.35 -3.60 -0.72
C GLN A 16 11.08 -2.34 -1.20
N ARG A 17 12.41 -2.39 -1.26
CA ARG A 17 13.23 -1.23 -1.62
C ARG A 17 12.83 -0.64 -2.96
N ILE A 18 12.74 0.68 -3.01
CA ILE A 18 12.49 1.47 -4.23
C ILE A 18 13.84 2.12 -4.63
N PRO A 19 14.62 1.50 -5.54
CA PRO A 19 15.99 1.96 -5.84
C PRO A 19 16.05 3.38 -6.40
N ALA A 20 15.02 3.78 -7.14
CA ALA A 20 14.96 5.08 -7.83
C ALA A 20 14.46 6.23 -6.94
N LEU A 21 14.12 5.97 -5.65
CA LEU A 21 13.57 6.98 -4.76
C LEU A 21 14.57 7.30 -3.65
N GLU A 22 14.79 8.59 -3.38
CA GLU A 22 15.65 9.06 -2.30
C GLU A 22 14.83 9.49 -1.07
N LEU A 23 15.49 9.57 0.10
CA LEU A 23 14.85 10.04 1.33
C LEU A 23 14.27 11.45 1.16
N GLY A 24 13.00 11.60 1.55
CA GLY A 24 12.23 12.84 1.41
C GLY A 24 11.68 13.08 0.00
N GLN A 25 12.03 12.25 -0.97
CA GLN A 25 11.53 12.39 -2.33
C GLN A 25 10.11 11.82 -2.47
N ASN A 26 9.30 12.52 -3.28
CA ASN A 26 7.94 12.12 -3.62
C ASN A 26 7.88 11.46 -4.99
N LEU A 27 6.99 10.48 -5.13
CA LEU A 27 6.65 9.84 -6.41
C LEU A 27 5.12 9.74 -6.52
N ALA A 28 4.57 10.28 -7.62
CA ALA A 28 3.17 10.10 -7.98
C ALA A 28 2.98 8.82 -8.80
N ILE A 29 2.00 8.01 -8.45
CA ILE A 29 1.62 6.78 -9.17
C ILE A 29 0.18 6.97 -9.65
N THR A 30 0.00 7.06 -10.97
CA THR A 30 -1.29 7.33 -11.61
C THR A 30 -1.76 6.19 -12.50
N THR A 31 -1.08 5.05 -12.46
CA THR A 31 -1.46 3.86 -13.20
C THR A 31 -2.83 3.36 -12.76
N PRO A 32 -3.72 3.03 -13.69
CA PRO A 32 -5.04 2.51 -13.33
C PRO A 32 -4.95 1.17 -12.60
N VAL A 33 -5.90 0.92 -11.70
CA VAL A 33 -6.18 -0.42 -11.21
C VAL A 33 -7.20 -1.09 -12.13
N VAL A 34 -7.04 -2.38 -12.39
CA VAL A 34 -7.87 -3.11 -13.34
C VAL A 34 -8.50 -4.34 -12.70
N GLU A 35 -9.69 -4.69 -13.16
CA GLU A 35 -10.32 -5.96 -12.83
C GLU A 35 -9.86 -6.99 -13.86
N ARG A 36 -9.10 -7.99 -13.40
CA ARG A 36 -8.44 -9.00 -14.22
C ARG A 36 -8.79 -10.40 -13.76
N GLN A 37 -8.63 -11.36 -14.65
CA GLN A 37 -8.90 -12.75 -14.34
C GLN A 37 -7.83 -13.37 -13.43
N HIS A 38 -8.28 -14.15 -12.44
CA HIS A 38 -7.45 -14.93 -11.54
C HIS A 38 -7.89 -16.41 -11.64
N PRO A 39 -6.95 -17.36 -11.69
CA PRO A 39 -7.28 -18.77 -11.97
C PRO A 39 -8.27 -19.40 -10.97
N LEU A 40 -8.18 -19.02 -9.69
CA LEU A 40 -9.00 -19.61 -8.61
C LEU A 40 -10.18 -18.71 -8.19
N LEU A 41 -10.04 -17.38 -8.32
CA LEU A 41 -10.99 -16.43 -7.73
C LEU A 41 -11.90 -15.76 -8.78
N GLY A 42 -11.71 -16.07 -10.05
CA GLY A 42 -12.43 -15.40 -11.13
C GLY A 42 -11.89 -13.98 -11.34
N TRP A 43 -12.72 -12.95 -11.13
CA TRP A 43 -12.33 -11.55 -11.36
C TRP A 43 -11.86 -10.89 -10.08
N ILE A 44 -10.62 -10.37 -10.07
CA ILE A 44 -10.05 -9.61 -8.96
C ILE A 44 -9.45 -8.29 -9.44
N TRP A 45 -9.33 -7.32 -8.52
CA TRP A 45 -8.57 -6.10 -8.77
C TRP A 45 -7.07 -6.40 -8.74
N GLY A 46 -6.31 -5.78 -9.65
CA GLY A 46 -4.87 -6.00 -9.72
C GLY A 46 -4.16 -5.00 -10.64
N PRO A 47 -2.86 -5.19 -10.82
CA PRO A 47 -2.09 -4.47 -11.82
C PRO A 47 -2.54 -4.87 -13.23
N ARG A 48 -2.28 -3.98 -14.20
CA ARG A 48 -2.65 -4.24 -15.60
C ARG A 48 -1.87 -5.45 -16.13
N PRO A 49 -2.55 -6.46 -16.71
CA PRO A 49 -1.86 -7.57 -17.35
C PRO A 49 -1.22 -7.15 -18.68
N ASP A 50 -0.24 -7.91 -19.13
CA ASP A 50 0.39 -7.71 -20.45
C ASP A 50 -0.60 -7.93 -21.60
N HIS A 51 -1.61 -8.75 -21.37
CA HIS A 51 -2.67 -9.09 -22.29
C HIS A 51 -3.96 -8.34 -21.96
N PRO A 52 -4.29 -7.23 -22.69
CA PRO A 52 -5.46 -6.40 -22.40
C PRO A 52 -6.82 -7.14 -22.48
N GLU A 53 -6.90 -8.21 -23.26
CA GLU A 53 -8.10 -9.05 -23.38
C GLU A 53 -8.46 -9.79 -22.09
N LEU A 54 -7.54 -9.85 -21.14
CA LEU A 54 -7.75 -10.47 -19.82
C LEU A 54 -8.28 -9.49 -18.76
N LEU A 55 -8.62 -8.28 -19.15
CA LEU A 55 -9.19 -7.29 -18.22
C LEU A 55 -10.66 -6.98 -18.58
N ARG A 56 -11.48 -6.73 -17.54
CA ARG A 56 -12.89 -6.41 -17.67
C ARG A 56 -13.21 -4.94 -17.40
N ARG A 57 -12.58 -4.37 -16.38
CA ARG A 57 -12.79 -2.98 -15.94
C ARG A 57 -11.48 -2.32 -15.62
N GLN A 58 -11.47 -1.00 -15.78
CA GLN A 58 -10.34 -0.15 -15.42
C GLN A 58 -10.85 1.07 -14.65
N LEU A 59 -10.17 1.42 -13.56
CA LEU A 59 -10.44 2.60 -12.76
C LEU A 59 -9.18 3.44 -12.65
N ASN A 60 -9.29 4.71 -13.00
CA ASN A 60 -8.21 5.66 -12.74
C ASN A 60 -7.91 5.73 -11.25
N ALA A 61 -6.64 5.69 -10.91
CA ALA A 61 -6.17 5.72 -9.53
C ALA A 61 -5.01 6.71 -9.40
N HIS A 62 -4.91 7.35 -8.24
CA HIS A 62 -3.83 8.30 -7.97
C HIS A 62 -3.38 8.15 -6.51
N SER A 63 -2.11 7.80 -6.33
CA SER A 63 -1.41 7.78 -5.05
C SER A 63 -0.13 8.61 -5.13
N GLU A 64 0.23 9.28 -4.05
CA GLU A 64 1.53 9.90 -3.86
C GLU A 64 2.25 9.17 -2.73
N ILE A 65 3.49 8.78 -2.94
CA ILE A 65 4.35 8.17 -1.93
C ILE A 65 5.53 9.08 -1.63
N CYS A 66 5.93 9.12 -0.36
CA CYS A 66 7.14 9.78 0.11
C CYS A 66 8.00 8.78 0.87
N LEU A 67 9.26 8.64 0.51
CA LEU A 67 10.21 7.81 1.23
C LEU A 67 10.68 8.52 2.51
N VAL A 68 10.32 7.99 3.67
CA VAL A 68 10.62 8.63 4.98
C VAL A 68 11.70 7.88 5.78
N GLU A 69 11.92 6.60 5.49
CA GLU A 69 12.96 5.81 6.17
C GLU A 69 13.45 4.69 5.25
N ARG A 70 14.74 4.40 5.28
CA ARG A 70 15.36 3.29 4.57
C ARG A 70 16.04 2.35 5.54
N ALA A 71 15.55 1.12 5.63
CA ALA A 71 16.07 0.08 6.52
C ALA A 71 16.60 -1.12 5.71
N ALA A 72 17.28 -2.05 6.39
CA ALA A 72 17.81 -3.25 5.76
C ALA A 72 16.74 -4.12 5.09
N MET A 73 15.54 -4.14 5.66
CA MET A 73 14.44 -4.99 5.17
C MET A 73 13.50 -4.31 4.17
N GLY A 74 13.64 -3.01 3.95
CA GLY A 74 12.79 -2.29 3.00
C GLY A 74 12.74 -0.79 3.26
N ASP A 75 11.80 -0.15 2.61
CA ASP A 75 11.57 1.28 2.66
C ASP A 75 10.25 1.59 3.37
N ARG A 76 10.29 2.55 4.31
CA ARG A 76 9.10 3.08 4.95
C ARG A 76 8.59 4.29 4.18
N LEU A 77 7.30 4.26 3.89
CA LEU A 77 6.63 5.25 3.05
C LEU A 77 5.49 5.92 3.80
N VAL A 78 5.32 7.20 3.58
CA VAL A 78 4.04 7.89 3.76
C VAL A 78 3.32 7.88 2.43
N VAL A 79 2.06 7.44 2.43
CA VAL A 79 1.25 7.32 1.21
C VAL A 79 -0.01 8.16 1.36
N VAL A 80 -0.25 9.05 0.40
CA VAL A 80 -1.49 9.81 0.27
C VAL A 80 -2.27 9.29 -0.92
N ILE A 81 -3.54 8.96 -0.75
CA ILE A 81 -4.40 8.56 -1.86
C ILE A 81 -5.40 9.67 -2.19
N HIS A 82 -5.47 10.02 -3.48
CA HIS A 82 -6.42 10.99 -4.03
C HIS A 82 -7.68 10.31 -4.58
N THR A 83 -7.62 8.99 -4.77
CA THR A 83 -8.73 8.12 -5.14
C THR A 83 -8.81 6.95 -4.16
N GLY A 84 -10.00 6.39 -3.95
CA GLY A 84 -10.21 5.23 -3.07
C GLY A 84 -10.56 3.97 -3.87
N ARG A 85 -9.62 3.43 -4.64
CA ARG A 85 -9.87 2.22 -5.43
C ARG A 85 -9.54 0.96 -4.61
N PRO A 86 -10.19 -0.17 -4.92
CA PRO A 86 -9.89 -1.43 -4.22
C PRO A 86 -8.41 -1.78 -4.32
N HIS A 87 -7.80 -2.12 -3.19
CA HIS A 87 -6.39 -2.52 -3.05
C HIS A 87 -5.37 -1.53 -3.65
N GLN A 88 -5.74 -0.26 -3.86
CA GLN A 88 -4.97 0.73 -4.63
C GLN A 88 -3.50 0.80 -4.22
N ILE A 89 -3.19 0.97 -2.94
CA ILE A 89 -1.80 1.11 -2.47
C ILE A 89 -1.00 -0.17 -2.73
N ARG A 90 -1.59 -1.33 -2.44
CA ARG A 90 -0.97 -2.64 -2.67
C ARG A 90 -0.62 -2.84 -4.15
N ILE A 91 -1.56 -2.53 -5.04
CA ILE A 91 -1.41 -2.65 -6.49
C ILE A 91 -0.38 -1.65 -7.01
N HIS A 92 -0.45 -0.37 -6.60
CA HIS A 92 0.48 0.67 -7.05
C HIS A 92 1.93 0.35 -6.68
N LEU A 93 2.18 -0.10 -5.44
CA LEU A 93 3.53 -0.48 -5.01
C LEU A 93 4.04 -1.72 -5.75
N ALA A 94 3.20 -2.71 -6.01
CA ALA A 94 3.56 -3.86 -6.84
C ALA A 94 3.86 -3.45 -8.29
N GLN A 95 3.12 -2.48 -8.86
CA GLN A 95 3.34 -1.97 -10.22
C GLN A 95 4.71 -1.29 -10.40
N ILE A 96 5.20 -0.60 -9.38
CA ILE A 96 6.55 0.00 -9.42
C ILE A 96 7.66 -0.97 -8.99
N GLY A 97 7.35 -2.26 -8.85
CA GLY A 97 8.30 -3.32 -8.51
C GLY A 97 8.65 -3.42 -7.02
N SER A 98 7.96 -2.68 -6.15
CA SER A 98 8.25 -2.60 -4.71
C SER A 98 6.98 -2.87 -3.88
N PRO A 99 6.45 -4.11 -3.91
CA PRO A 99 5.24 -4.46 -3.18
C PRO A 99 5.39 -4.25 -1.67
N LEU A 100 4.28 -4.19 -0.97
CA LEU A 100 4.28 -4.14 0.50
C LEU A 100 5.02 -5.33 1.10
N LEU A 101 5.77 -5.10 2.16
CA LEU A 101 6.38 -6.19 2.92
C LEU A 101 5.28 -7.10 3.49
N GLY A 102 5.42 -8.40 3.21
CA GLY A 102 4.48 -9.43 3.66
C GLY A 102 3.17 -9.50 2.84
N ASP A 103 3.08 -8.83 1.68
CA ASP A 103 1.91 -8.97 0.82
C ASP A 103 1.89 -10.37 0.18
N PRO A 104 0.87 -11.21 0.49
CA PRO A 104 0.82 -12.56 -0.04
C PRO A 104 0.29 -12.62 -1.49
N LEU A 105 -0.41 -11.58 -1.95
CA LEU A 105 -1.12 -11.59 -3.24
C LEU A 105 -0.40 -10.78 -4.32
N TYR A 106 -0.07 -9.51 -4.03
CA TYR A 106 0.55 -8.62 -5.02
C TYR A 106 2.06 -8.65 -4.88
N LEU A 107 2.70 -9.23 -5.88
CA LEU A 107 4.13 -9.48 -5.91
C LEU A 107 4.84 -8.46 -6.82
N ALA A 108 6.16 -8.42 -6.75
CA ALA A 108 6.99 -7.65 -7.67
C ALA A 108 6.70 -8.04 -9.14
N GLU A 109 7.11 -7.16 -10.08
CA GLU A 109 6.91 -7.37 -11.53
C GLU A 109 5.44 -7.54 -11.93
N GLN A 110 4.53 -6.89 -11.20
CA GLN A 110 3.09 -6.88 -11.46
C GLN A 110 2.43 -8.28 -11.41
N ARG A 111 3.10 -9.23 -10.78
CA ARG A 111 2.59 -10.61 -10.61
C ARG A 111 1.54 -10.67 -9.51
N ILE A 112 0.63 -11.61 -9.66
CA ILE A 112 -0.37 -11.98 -8.66
C ILE A 112 -0.13 -13.44 -8.27
N ALA A 113 -0.06 -13.71 -6.96
CA ALA A 113 0.07 -15.07 -6.46
C ALA A 113 -1.20 -15.86 -6.73
N GLN A 114 -1.04 -17.09 -7.24
CA GLN A 114 -2.18 -17.93 -7.63
C GLN A 114 -2.90 -18.58 -6.44
N ASN A 115 -2.23 -18.71 -5.31
CA ASN A 115 -2.70 -19.41 -4.11
C ASN A 115 -3.04 -18.47 -2.94
N ALA A 116 -3.08 -17.17 -3.17
CA ALA A 116 -3.46 -16.17 -2.18
C ALA A 116 -4.76 -15.46 -2.57
N THR A 117 -5.44 -14.88 -1.58
CA THR A 117 -6.70 -14.16 -1.78
C THR A 117 -6.57 -12.68 -1.43
N PRO A 118 -7.45 -11.81 -1.94
CA PRO A 118 -7.46 -10.38 -1.58
C PRO A 118 -7.61 -10.11 -0.08
N GLY A 119 -8.27 -11.02 0.66
CA GLY A 119 -8.49 -10.92 2.09
C GLY A 119 -7.33 -11.40 2.96
N ASP A 120 -6.32 -12.06 2.38
CA ASP A 120 -5.17 -12.54 3.13
C ASP A 120 -4.36 -11.36 3.67
N GLY A 121 -4.08 -11.41 4.97
CA GLY A 121 -3.35 -10.38 5.69
C GLY A 121 -1.84 -10.58 5.66
N GLY A 122 -1.15 -9.86 6.53
CA GLY A 122 0.31 -9.95 6.73
C GLY A 122 1.10 -8.82 6.11
N TYR A 123 0.53 -8.04 5.20
CA TYR A 123 1.19 -6.88 4.61
C TYR A 123 1.24 -5.68 5.57
N ARG A 124 2.31 -4.92 5.47
CA ARG A 124 2.60 -3.77 6.33
C ARG A 124 1.99 -2.48 5.76
N LEU A 125 0.70 -2.25 6.04
CA LEU A 125 -0.04 -1.05 5.65
C LEU A 125 -0.91 -0.59 6.81
N HIS A 126 -0.77 0.68 7.22
CA HIS A 126 -1.50 1.29 8.33
C HIS A 126 -2.21 2.56 7.88
N ALA A 127 -3.54 2.61 8.06
CA ALA A 127 -4.33 3.82 7.83
C ALA A 127 -4.09 4.78 9.01
N GLN A 128 -3.20 5.77 8.80
CA GLN A 128 -2.73 6.64 9.86
C GLN A 128 -3.65 7.83 10.11
N GLN A 129 -4.13 8.48 9.04
CA GLN A 129 -4.86 9.72 9.18
C GLN A 129 -5.96 9.86 8.13
N LEU A 130 -7.08 10.39 8.60
CA LEU A 130 -8.19 10.89 7.79
C LEU A 130 -8.39 12.35 8.15
N SER A 131 -8.29 13.27 7.20
CA SER A 131 -8.42 14.71 7.44
C SER A 131 -9.36 15.37 6.43
N GLY A 132 -10.03 16.43 6.88
CA GLY A 132 -10.94 17.19 6.03
C GLY A 132 -12.28 16.49 5.77
N LEU A 133 -12.67 15.51 6.57
CA LEU A 133 -14.00 14.91 6.47
C LEU A 133 -15.04 15.88 7.01
N GLU A 134 -15.97 16.30 6.17
CA GLU A 134 -17.09 17.12 6.61
C GLU A 134 -18.10 16.29 7.42
N HIS A 135 -18.40 16.74 8.64
CA HIS A 135 -19.36 16.11 9.51
C HIS A 135 -20.09 17.17 10.35
N ASN A 136 -21.42 17.20 10.30
CA ASN A 136 -22.28 18.12 11.06
C ASN A 136 -21.85 19.60 10.98
N GLY A 137 -21.44 20.08 9.81
CA GLY A 137 -21.01 21.45 9.58
C GLY A 137 -19.59 21.79 10.07
N GLY A 138 -18.82 20.81 10.51
CA GLY A 138 -17.41 20.93 10.89
C GLY A 138 -16.50 19.97 10.13
N GLN A 139 -15.18 20.20 10.23
CA GLN A 139 -14.19 19.27 9.69
C GLN A 139 -13.71 18.31 10.77
N LEU A 140 -13.77 17.01 10.48
CA LEU A 140 -13.27 15.95 11.33
C LEU A 140 -11.88 15.51 10.86
N ASN A 141 -10.95 15.41 11.81
CA ASN A 141 -9.62 14.86 11.60
C ASN A 141 -9.42 13.69 12.56
N LEU A 142 -9.13 12.52 12.02
CA LEU A 142 -8.90 11.30 12.79
C LEU A 142 -7.46 10.85 12.58
N THR A 143 -6.81 10.43 13.66
CA THR A 143 -5.45 9.84 13.61
C THR A 143 -5.46 8.54 14.41
N ALA A 144 -4.93 7.48 13.80
CA ALA A 144 -4.71 6.20 14.45
C ALA A 144 -3.23 6.06 14.84
N PRO A 145 -2.91 5.64 16.09
CA PRO A 145 -1.53 5.38 16.50
C PRO A 145 -0.95 4.22 15.69
N GLU A 146 0.37 4.28 15.47
CA GLU A 146 1.07 3.19 14.80
C GLU A 146 1.02 1.91 15.65
N PRO A 147 0.67 0.74 15.08
CA PRO A 147 0.71 -0.53 15.79
C PRO A 147 2.12 -0.88 16.27
N GLN A 148 2.25 -1.50 17.44
CA GLN A 148 3.55 -1.82 18.05
C GLN A 148 4.43 -2.71 17.17
N ASP A 149 3.82 -3.62 16.42
CA ASP A 149 4.48 -4.57 15.51
C ASP A 149 4.60 -4.07 14.06
N PHE A 150 4.19 -2.81 13.80
CA PHE A 150 4.22 -2.24 12.46
C PHE A 150 5.65 -2.07 11.92
N ASN A 151 6.59 -1.71 12.80
CA ASN A 151 8.00 -1.61 12.43
C ASN A 151 8.67 -2.99 12.47
N PRO A 152 9.10 -3.55 11.33
CA PRO A 152 9.68 -4.88 11.28
C PRO A 152 11.01 -5.02 12.05
N SER A 153 11.73 -3.91 12.28
CA SER A 153 12.98 -3.92 13.06
C SER A 153 12.75 -4.19 14.55
N ARG A 154 11.57 -3.85 15.10
CA ARG A 154 11.23 -4.09 16.52
C ARG A 154 10.90 -5.55 16.79
N THR A 155 10.30 -6.26 15.85
CA THR A 155 9.91 -7.67 16.00
C THR A 155 11.13 -8.59 16.16
N GLN A 156 12.31 -8.22 15.62
CA GLN A 156 13.54 -9.01 15.74
C GLN A 156 14.26 -8.80 17.07
N SER A 157 14.17 -7.62 17.70
CA SER A 157 14.79 -7.36 19.01
C SER A 157 14.09 -8.13 20.14
N ASP A 158 12.77 -8.23 20.09
CA ASP A 158 11.97 -8.96 21.09
C ASP A 158 12.15 -10.48 21.00
N ALA A 159 12.35 -11.00 19.79
CA ALA A 159 12.62 -12.43 19.58
C ALA A 159 14.02 -12.86 20.08
N ARG A 160 15.01 -11.97 20.01
CA ARG A 160 16.37 -12.22 20.55
C ARG A 160 16.40 -12.14 22.07
N ASN A 161 15.64 -11.23 22.67
CA ASN A 161 15.59 -11.06 24.12
C ASN A 161 14.88 -12.22 24.84
N ARG A 162 13.94 -12.91 24.16
CA ARG A 162 13.26 -14.09 24.72
C ARG A 162 14.09 -15.37 24.66
N ARG A 163 15.15 -15.43 23.84
CA ARG A 163 16.06 -16.59 23.76
C ARG A 163 17.28 -16.51 24.68
N GLY A 164 17.47 -15.36 25.37
CA GLY A 164 18.57 -15.15 26.29
C GLY A 164 18.26 -15.41 27.77
N LEU A 165 17.07 -15.92 28.10
CA LEU A 165 16.61 -16.20 29.47
C LEU A 165 16.19 -17.68 29.62
N GLY A 166 16.94 -18.58 29.03
CA GLY A 166 16.80 -20.03 29.21
C GLY A 166 18.11 -20.65 29.61
#